data_b9fd6b9cac7d5181d38d951f094f0f7d
#
_entry.id   b9fd6b9cac7d5181d38d951f094f0f7d
#
_cell.length_a   1.000
_cell.length_b   1.000
_cell.length_c   1.000
_cell.angle_alpha   90.00
_cell.angle_beta   90.00
_cell.angle_gamma   90.00
#
_symmetry.space_group_name_H-M   'P 1'
#
loop_
_entity.id
_entity.type
_entity.pdbx_description
1 polymer ?
#
loop_
_entity_poly.entity_id
_entity_poly.type
_entity_poly.pdbx_seq_one_letter_code
_entity_poly.pdbx_strand_id
1 'polypeptide(L)'
;MSDTPRPWNISLGTPLREHGMVRAAFLIFALGEARLDLDTLGQALRSPFLGGFEIERDARALLDARLRRGGERVVSREHARRQAAEGGCPLFGQMLARLHAQQQEQPRQQSPAAWVQALRQELRLAGWPGEGALDSPSFQLRQAWLDAMGALARLEIVRPLMTRGEALARLRELAADTLFQPEATQDARVQVLGPLEAVGLRFDAAWLLGMHHEQWPPDARPNPFLPMRLQARLGLPHASPKRELDYLRRISARLLMLAPEVIVSHPRQEEGRELEPSPLFDHLPEMDGPPESSGLPLPEQWGEGVALECLTDPQAPPLAEGQTAPGGARLLELQSACPFRAFAELRLAARPLEEPDLGPDARLRGVLLHALLERVWGELKDQTTLRAQEASLAERVQRHALEVVAEEARKRRNLWPERLQRLEVERLSALALEWLAIERERPSFIVEEREQARTIEIAGLQLNVKLDRVDRLAEGGRMIIDYKTGRAALGDWAGERPAAPQLPLYAVSEENIRAIAFALVRPGEMQLIGQGDGVEGVKPAEPDWAGQMAGWRKVLTKLAEDFRAGQAAVDPRAPKVCTTCPLGML
;
A
#
# COMPACT_ATOMS: atom_id res chain seq x y z
N MET A 1 15.32 2.05 20.81
CA MET A 1 14.03 1.70 21.46
C MET A 1 14.31 1.64 22.96
N SER A 2 13.58 2.40 23.78
CA SER A 2 13.84 2.55 25.21
C SER A 2 13.69 1.21 25.94
N ASP A 3 14.67 0.90 26.78
CA ASP A 3 14.74 -0.26 27.70
C ASP A 3 13.74 -0.17 28.88
N THR A 4 12.55 0.37 28.63
CA THR A 4 11.52 0.39 29.67
C THR A 4 10.96 -1.02 29.81
N PRO A 5 11.12 -1.69 30.96
CA PRO A 5 10.61 -3.03 31.16
C PRO A 5 9.09 -3.02 30.96
N ARG A 6 8.57 -3.96 30.17
CA ARG A 6 7.14 -4.08 29.93
C ARG A 6 6.44 -4.38 31.26
N PRO A 7 5.37 -3.64 31.62
CA PRO A 7 4.67 -3.86 32.88
C PRO A 7 3.86 -5.17 32.90
N TRP A 8 3.84 -5.91 31.82
CA TRP A 8 3.07 -7.12 31.63
C TRP A 8 3.90 -8.26 31.04
N ASN A 9 3.50 -9.48 31.36
CA ASN A 9 4.04 -10.73 30.82
C ASN A 9 2.90 -11.62 30.30
N ILE A 10 3.12 -12.29 29.18
CA ILE A 10 2.18 -13.26 28.59
C ILE A 10 2.84 -14.63 28.69
N SER A 11 2.23 -15.57 29.42
CA SER A 11 2.78 -16.93 29.58
C SER A 11 2.71 -17.77 28.31
N LEU A 12 1.72 -17.50 27.46
CA LEU A 12 1.58 -18.17 26.19
C LEU A 12 2.52 -17.50 25.17
N GLY A 13 3.60 -18.17 24.81
CA GLY A 13 4.51 -17.71 23.75
C GLY A 13 3.81 -17.62 22.40
N THR A 14 4.44 -16.90 21.47
CA THR A 14 3.99 -16.86 20.07
C THR A 14 4.78 -17.88 19.22
N PRO A 15 4.16 -18.49 18.19
CA PRO A 15 4.89 -19.38 17.28
C PRO A 15 6.15 -18.72 16.70
N LEU A 16 7.25 -19.45 16.64
CA LEU A 16 8.54 -18.92 16.11
C LEU A 16 8.38 -18.24 14.75
N ARG A 17 7.53 -18.81 13.86
CA ARG A 17 7.29 -18.27 12.51
C ARG A 17 6.71 -16.86 12.49
N GLU A 18 6.12 -16.38 13.58
CA GLU A 18 5.49 -15.06 13.67
C GLU A 18 6.48 -13.95 14.03
N HIS A 19 7.65 -14.32 14.50
CA HIS A 19 8.70 -13.36 14.83
C HIS A 19 9.43 -12.84 13.59
N GLY A 20 9.65 -11.52 13.53
CA GLY A 20 10.26 -10.84 12.38
C GLY A 20 11.62 -11.43 11.96
N MET A 21 12.47 -11.79 12.94
CA MET A 21 13.77 -12.41 12.70
C MET A 21 13.66 -13.78 12.02
N VAL A 22 12.67 -14.60 12.41
CA VAL A 22 12.42 -15.93 11.81
C VAL A 22 11.78 -15.79 10.43
N ARG A 23 10.84 -14.84 10.27
CA ARG A 23 10.29 -14.51 8.94
C ARG A 23 11.39 -14.09 7.97
N ALA A 24 12.33 -13.26 8.42
CA ALA A 24 13.49 -12.87 7.61
C ALA A 24 14.36 -14.08 7.18
N ALA A 25 14.52 -15.09 8.04
CA ALA A 25 15.21 -16.33 7.66
C ALA A 25 14.50 -17.04 6.49
N PHE A 26 13.18 -17.14 6.51
CA PHE A 26 12.41 -17.72 5.40
C PHE A 26 12.46 -16.85 4.12
N LEU A 27 12.50 -15.53 4.23
CA LEU A 27 12.74 -14.65 3.07
C LEU A 27 14.09 -14.94 2.43
N ILE A 28 15.17 -15.08 3.23
CA ILE A 28 16.51 -15.39 2.74
C ILE A 28 16.52 -16.70 1.96
N PHE A 29 15.84 -17.74 2.46
CA PHE A 29 15.77 -19.03 1.77
C PHE A 29 15.07 -18.96 0.41
N ALA A 30 14.16 -18.00 0.22
CA ALA A 30 13.50 -17.76 -1.06
C ALA A 30 14.34 -16.92 -2.04
N LEU A 31 15.23 -16.06 -1.56
CA LEU A 31 16.01 -15.12 -2.40
C LEU A 31 17.00 -15.79 -3.36
N GLY A 32 17.41 -17.02 -3.11
CA GLY A 32 18.31 -17.77 -4.00
C GLY A 32 17.63 -18.32 -5.26
N GLU A 33 16.30 -18.29 -5.34
CA GLU A 33 15.55 -18.82 -6.48
C GLU A 33 15.73 -17.95 -7.75
N ALA A 34 15.53 -18.56 -8.92
CA ALA A 34 15.69 -17.86 -10.21
C ALA A 34 14.63 -16.77 -10.44
N ARG A 35 13.44 -16.96 -9.87
CA ARG A 35 12.30 -16.04 -9.97
C ARG A 35 11.84 -15.71 -8.57
N LEU A 36 11.74 -14.42 -8.29
CA LEU A 36 11.41 -13.87 -6.98
C LEU A 36 10.04 -13.22 -7.06
N ASP A 37 9.15 -13.59 -6.17
CA ASP A 37 7.92 -12.86 -5.95
C ASP A 37 8.25 -11.44 -5.44
N LEU A 38 7.59 -10.43 -6.00
CA LEU A 38 7.91 -9.03 -5.70
C LEU A 38 7.63 -8.66 -4.25
N ASP A 39 6.59 -9.23 -3.64
CA ASP A 39 6.29 -8.97 -2.23
C ASP A 39 7.35 -9.57 -1.32
N THR A 40 7.78 -10.81 -1.60
CA THR A 40 8.89 -11.47 -0.90
C THR A 40 10.19 -10.66 -1.03
N LEU A 41 10.52 -10.21 -2.25
CA LEU A 41 11.69 -9.37 -2.51
C LEU A 41 11.59 -8.02 -1.79
N GLY A 42 10.44 -7.36 -1.82
CA GLY A 42 10.19 -6.11 -1.14
C GLY A 42 10.29 -6.23 0.39
N GLN A 43 9.76 -7.31 0.97
CA GLN A 43 9.92 -7.59 2.40
C GLN A 43 11.40 -7.80 2.77
N ALA A 44 12.17 -8.52 1.93
CA ALA A 44 13.60 -8.71 2.16
C ALA A 44 14.39 -7.39 2.07
N LEU A 45 14.10 -6.54 1.09
CA LEU A 45 14.73 -5.23 0.93
C LEU A 45 14.52 -4.32 2.16
N ARG A 46 13.37 -4.40 2.80
CA ARG A 46 13.02 -3.60 3.98
C ARG A 46 13.37 -4.26 5.32
N SER A 47 13.91 -5.48 5.29
CA SER A 47 14.19 -6.23 6.51
C SER A 47 15.51 -5.79 7.17
N PRO A 48 15.48 -5.34 8.44
CA PRO A 48 16.70 -5.00 9.18
C PRO A 48 17.52 -6.23 9.57
N PHE A 49 16.97 -7.44 9.40
CA PHE A 49 17.64 -8.70 9.73
C PHE A 49 18.55 -9.23 8.62
N LEU A 50 18.74 -8.48 7.53
CA LEU A 50 19.65 -8.81 6.44
C LEU A 50 20.89 -7.88 6.49
N GLY A 51 22.06 -8.45 6.22
CA GLY A 51 23.32 -7.69 6.21
C GLY A 51 23.32 -6.53 5.20
N GLY A 52 24.06 -5.47 5.50
CA GLY A 52 24.16 -4.25 4.70
C GLY A 52 22.92 -3.36 4.79
N PHE A 53 21.95 -3.67 5.66
CA PHE A 53 20.71 -2.91 5.74
C PHE A 53 20.94 -1.47 6.19
N GLU A 54 21.72 -1.24 7.24
CA GLU A 54 21.96 0.12 7.76
C GLU A 54 22.65 1.03 6.74
N ILE A 55 23.54 0.47 5.93
CA ILE A 55 24.28 1.22 4.90
C ILE A 55 23.41 1.48 3.68
N GLU A 56 22.59 0.53 3.26
CA GLU A 56 21.81 0.57 2.01
C GLU A 56 20.31 0.87 2.24
N ARG A 57 19.87 1.18 3.46
CA ARG A 57 18.43 1.27 3.82
C ARG A 57 17.62 2.12 2.85
N ASP A 58 18.06 3.34 2.61
CA ASP A 58 17.33 4.28 1.75
C ASP A 58 17.40 3.86 0.28
N ALA A 59 18.55 3.37 -0.16
CA ALA A 59 18.73 2.84 -1.51
C ALA A 59 17.86 1.59 -1.76
N ARG A 60 17.74 0.69 -0.77
CA ARG A 60 16.85 -0.48 -0.82
C ARG A 60 15.38 -0.09 -0.90
N ALA A 61 14.96 0.95 -0.17
CA ALA A 61 13.60 1.46 -0.26
C ALA A 61 13.29 2.03 -1.66
N LEU A 62 14.22 2.78 -2.24
CA LEU A 62 14.11 3.30 -3.61
C LEU A 62 14.12 2.18 -4.67
N LEU A 63 14.89 1.13 -4.44
CA LEU A 63 14.91 -0.06 -5.29
C LEU A 63 13.56 -0.79 -5.27
N ASP A 64 12.96 -1.00 -4.09
CA ASP A 64 11.63 -1.60 -3.96
C ASP A 64 10.58 -0.77 -4.73
N ALA A 65 10.58 0.57 -4.53
CA ALA A 65 9.69 1.45 -5.26
C ALA A 65 9.89 1.39 -6.79
N ARG A 66 11.13 1.28 -7.27
CA ARG A 66 11.46 1.15 -8.70
C ARG A 66 10.96 -0.16 -9.28
N LEU A 67 11.17 -1.28 -8.58
CA LEU A 67 10.72 -2.59 -9.00
C LEU A 67 9.18 -2.67 -9.07
N ARG A 68 8.48 -2.05 -8.12
CA ARG A 68 7.00 -1.96 -8.12
C ARG A 68 6.46 -1.18 -9.30
N ARG A 69 7.10 -0.08 -9.70
CA ARG A 69 6.72 0.67 -10.91
C ARG A 69 6.85 -0.15 -12.20
N GLY A 70 7.73 -1.15 -12.21
CA GLY A 70 7.85 -2.08 -13.33
C GLY A 70 6.58 -2.92 -13.59
N GLY A 71 5.68 -3.04 -12.59
CA GLY A 71 4.40 -3.74 -12.72
C GLY A 71 4.52 -5.27 -12.78
N GLU A 72 5.70 -5.82 -12.55
CA GLU A 72 5.93 -7.26 -12.55
C GLU A 72 5.68 -7.85 -11.17
N ARG A 73 4.79 -8.85 -11.06
CA ARG A 73 4.59 -9.59 -9.80
C ARG A 73 5.74 -10.55 -9.47
N VAL A 74 6.43 -11.02 -10.50
CA VAL A 74 7.54 -11.94 -10.36
C VAL A 74 8.74 -11.40 -11.13
N VAL A 75 9.80 -11.11 -10.42
CA VAL A 75 11.03 -10.52 -10.95
C VAL A 75 12.10 -11.61 -11.10
N SER A 76 12.83 -11.64 -12.22
CA SER A 76 13.99 -12.54 -12.30
C SER A 76 15.07 -12.04 -11.35
N ARG A 77 15.71 -12.97 -10.64
CA ARG A 77 16.83 -12.64 -9.74
C ARG A 77 17.92 -11.82 -10.44
N GLU A 78 18.24 -12.15 -11.70
CA GLU A 78 19.26 -11.43 -12.47
C GLU A 78 18.84 -9.97 -12.73
N HIS A 79 17.54 -9.74 -12.97
CA HIS A 79 17.02 -8.38 -13.09
C HIS A 79 17.09 -7.65 -11.75
N ALA A 80 16.68 -8.28 -10.65
CA ALA A 80 16.77 -7.70 -9.31
C ALA A 80 18.23 -7.35 -8.96
N ARG A 81 19.18 -8.22 -9.29
CA ARG A 81 20.62 -8.00 -9.07
C ARG A 81 21.16 -6.81 -9.87
N ARG A 82 20.80 -6.69 -11.15
CA ARG A 82 21.21 -5.53 -11.98
C ARG A 82 20.63 -4.23 -11.43
N GLN A 83 19.34 -4.24 -11.13
CA GLN A 83 18.67 -3.07 -10.56
C GLN A 83 19.23 -2.67 -9.19
N ALA A 84 19.67 -3.63 -8.38
CA ALA A 84 20.35 -3.37 -7.12
C ALA A 84 21.72 -2.69 -7.35
N ALA A 85 22.51 -3.17 -8.30
CA ALA A 85 23.80 -2.56 -8.64
C ALA A 85 23.66 -1.12 -9.16
N GLU A 86 22.69 -0.88 -10.05
CA GLU A 86 22.37 0.44 -10.61
C GLU A 86 21.72 1.39 -9.59
N GLY A 87 21.03 0.83 -8.61
CA GLY A 87 20.25 1.54 -7.61
C GLY A 87 20.97 1.87 -6.30
N GLY A 88 22.30 1.63 -6.21
CA GLY A 88 23.07 1.91 -5.01
C GLY A 88 22.95 0.85 -3.90
N CYS A 89 22.54 -0.38 -4.26
CA CYS A 89 22.45 -1.52 -3.34
C CYS A 89 23.41 -2.66 -3.71
N PRO A 90 24.74 -2.41 -3.82
CA PRO A 90 25.69 -3.42 -4.25
C PRO A 90 25.80 -4.60 -3.28
N LEU A 91 25.67 -4.39 -1.97
CA LEU A 91 25.72 -5.45 -0.96
C LEU A 91 24.54 -6.41 -1.11
N PHE A 92 23.31 -5.88 -1.32
CA PHE A 92 22.14 -6.69 -1.59
C PHE A 92 22.28 -7.48 -2.90
N GLY A 93 22.77 -6.86 -3.96
CA GLY A 93 23.05 -7.53 -5.23
C GLY A 93 24.07 -8.66 -5.12
N GLN A 94 25.15 -8.45 -4.35
CA GLN A 94 26.15 -9.49 -4.06
C GLN A 94 25.57 -10.62 -3.21
N MET A 95 24.72 -10.30 -2.24
CA MET A 95 24.02 -11.30 -1.42
C MET A 95 23.16 -12.22 -2.30
N LEU A 96 22.37 -11.67 -3.23
CA LEU A 96 21.57 -12.47 -4.18
C LEU A 96 22.44 -13.42 -5.01
N ALA A 97 23.59 -12.95 -5.49
CA ALA A 97 24.53 -13.77 -6.25
C ALA A 97 25.12 -14.92 -5.42
N ARG A 98 25.54 -14.65 -4.16
CA ARG A 98 26.11 -15.65 -3.25
C ARG A 98 25.08 -16.70 -2.83
N LEU A 99 23.85 -16.28 -2.51
CA LEU A 99 22.77 -17.21 -2.17
C LEU A 99 22.45 -18.15 -3.33
N HIS A 100 22.43 -17.61 -4.55
CA HIS A 100 22.23 -18.45 -5.72
C HIS A 100 23.33 -19.45 -5.93
N ALA A 101 24.60 -19.02 -5.90
CA ALA A 101 25.73 -19.91 -6.05
C ALA A 101 25.68 -21.05 -5.02
N GLN A 102 25.44 -20.71 -3.76
CA GLN A 102 25.28 -21.69 -2.68
C GLN A 102 24.13 -22.69 -2.94
N GLN A 103 23.01 -22.25 -3.51
CA GLN A 103 21.89 -23.15 -3.82
C GLN A 103 22.17 -24.06 -5.02
N GLN A 104 22.93 -23.58 -6.03
CA GLN A 104 23.31 -24.39 -7.20
C GLN A 104 24.29 -25.51 -6.85
N GLU A 105 25.10 -25.34 -5.82
CA GLU A 105 26.04 -26.37 -5.34
C GLU A 105 25.33 -27.51 -4.59
N GLN A 106 24.07 -27.32 -4.18
CA GLN A 106 23.36 -28.33 -3.40
C GLN A 106 22.79 -29.44 -4.28
N PRO A 107 22.94 -30.72 -3.87
CA PRO A 107 22.30 -31.82 -4.56
C PRO A 107 20.77 -31.72 -4.47
N ARG A 108 20.05 -32.34 -5.41
CA ARG A 108 18.56 -32.34 -5.43
C ARG A 108 17.96 -32.95 -4.17
N GLN A 109 18.64 -33.95 -3.61
CA GLN A 109 18.24 -34.64 -2.36
C GLN A 109 19.49 -34.85 -1.50
N GLN A 110 19.33 -34.59 -0.22
CA GLN A 110 20.36 -34.87 0.79
C GLN A 110 19.68 -35.09 2.16
N SER A 111 20.50 -35.44 3.16
CA SER A 111 19.96 -35.69 4.50
C SER A 111 19.42 -34.41 5.15
N PRO A 112 18.47 -34.51 6.07
CA PRO A 112 17.98 -33.39 6.86
C PRO A 112 19.11 -32.59 7.54
N ALA A 113 20.11 -33.28 8.08
CA ALA A 113 21.26 -32.62 8.71
C ALA A 113 22.08 -31.81 7.70
N ALA A 114 22.31 -32.35 6.48
CA ALA A 114 23.01 -31.62 5.42
C ALA A 114 22.19 -30.38 4.96
N TRP A 115 20.85 -30.48 4.85
CA TRP A 115 20.00 -29.32 4.59
C TRP A 115 20.10 -28.26 5.67
N VAL A 116 20.12 -28.61 6.93
CA VAL A 116 20.31 -27.67 8.03
C VAL A 116 21.64 -26.93 7.90
N GLN A 117 22.74 -27.61 7.52
CA GLN A 117 24.04 -26.97 7.29
C GLN A 117 23.98 -26.00 6.11
N ALA A 118 23.35 -26.40 4.99
CA ALA A 118 23.17 -25.55 3.82
C ALA A 118 22.34 -24.29 4.16
N LEU A 119 21.21 -24.44 4.84
CA LEU A 119 20.34 -23.33 5.26
C LEU A 119 21.05 -22.39 6.26
N ARG A 120 21.82 -22.92 7.20
CA ARG A 120 22.67 -22.11 8.09
C ARG A 120 23.72 -21.32 7.33
N GLN A 121 24.27 -21.90 6.25
CA GLN A 121 25.22 -21.19 5.40
C GLN A 121 24.53 -20.06 4.62
N GLU A 122 23.31 -20.27 4.11
CA GLU A 122 22.53 -19.20 3.47
C GLU A 122 22.26 -18.04 4.43
N LEU A 123 21.90 -18.31 5.69
CA LEU A 123 21.72 -17.29 6.72
C LEU A 123 23.01 -16.48 6.96
N ARG A 124 24.16 -17.16 7.04
CA ARG A 124 25.48 -16.49 7.19
C ARG A 124 25.80 -15.61 5.98
N LEU A 125 25.59 -16.11 4.76
CA LEU A 125 25.85 -15.37 3.53
C LEU A 125 24.97 -14.12 3.39
N ALA A 126 23.75 -14.17 3.94
CA ALA A 126 22.84 -13.06 3.98
C ALA A 126 23.09 -12.09 5.14
N GLY A 127 24.05 -12.36 6.03
CA GLY A 127 24.33 -11.55 7.19
C GLY A 127 23.22 -11.56 8.26
N TRP A 128 22.44 -12.65 8.31
CA TRP A 128 21.39 -12.83 9.31
C TRP A 128 22.01 -13.09 10.72
N PRO A 129 21.46 -12.50 11.77
CA PRO A 129 20.21 -11.76 11.92
C PRO A 129 20.35 -10.22 11.84
N GLY A 130 21.22 -9.70 10.99
CA GLY A 130 21.52 -8.28 10.83
C GLY A 130 22.79 -7.86 11.55
N GLU A 131 23.12 -6.55 11.51
CA GLU A 131 24.40 -5.98 11.96
C GLU A 131 24.33 -5.44 13.40
N GLY A 132 23.13 -5.25 13.95
CA GLY A 132 22.95 -4.73 15.31
C GLY A 132 23.29 -5.73 16.41
N ALA A 133 23.66 -5.22 17.57
CA ALA A 133 23.76 -6.04 18.77
C ALA A 133 22.37 -6.58 19.14
N LEU A 134 22.27 -7.88 19.41
CA LEU A 134 21.03 -8.50 19.85
C LEU A 134 20.82 -8.22 21.33
N ASP A 135 19.63 -7.75 21.68
CA ASP A 135 19.16 -7.73 23.07
C ASP A 135 18.89 -9.16 23.57
N SER A 136 18.68 -9.32 24.89
CA SER A 136 18.47 -10.64 25.48
C SER A 136 17.31 -11.42 24.86
N PRO A 137 16.11 -10.83 24.65
CA PRO A 137 15.00 -11.51 23.97
C PRO A 137 15.34 -11.96 22.54
N SER A 138 15.99 -11.10 21.75
CA SER A 138 16.40 -11.43 20.38
C SER A 138 17.47 -12.52 20.33
N PHE A 139 18.40 -12.54 21.30
CA PHE A 139 19.38 -13.61 21.41
C PHE A 139 18.70 -14.95 21.72
N GLN A 140 17.78 -14.97 22.69
CA GLN A 140 16.99 -16.17 23.04
C GLN A 140 16.16 -16.66 21.85
N LEU A 141 15.51 -15.74 21.11
CA LEU A 141 14.76 -16.07 19.89
C LEU A 141 15.64 -16.71 18.82
N ARG A 142 16.84 -16.14 18.59
CA ARG A 142 17.83 -16.72 17.68
C ARG A 142 18.20 -18.14 18.10
N GLN A 143 18.41 -18.38 19.39
CA GLN A 143 18.74 -19.71 19.91
C GLN A 143 17.61 -20.69 19.69
N ALA A 144 16.37 -20.31 20.04
CA ALA A 144 15.17 -21.13 19.80
C ALA A 144 15.00 -21.49 18.30
N TRP A 145 15.27 -20.55 17.41
CA TRP A 145 15.29 -20.81 15.98
C TRP A 145 16.36 -21.84 15.56
N LEU A 146 17.58 -21.73 16.08
CA LEU A 146 18.65 -22.69 15.81
C LEU A 146 18.33 -24.08 16.34
N ASP A 147 17.63 -24.17 17.47
CA ASP A 147 17.15 -25.44 18.05
C ASP A 147 16.04 -26.07 17.21
N ALA A 148 15.11 -25.27 16.64
CA ALA A 148 14.12 -25.73 15.67
C ALA A 148 14.78 -26.28 14.40
N MET A 149 15.85 -25.62 13.90
CA MET A 149 16.66 -26.17 12.81
C MET A 149 17.34 -27.49 13.22
N GLY A 150 17.83 -27.59 14.46
CA GLY A 150 18.37 -28.83 15.04
C GLY A 150 17.34 -29.96 15.11
N ALA A 151 16.06 -29.62 15.37
CA ALA A 151 14.96 -30.59 15.32
C ALA A 151 14.74 -31.15 13.90
N LEU A 152 14.85 -30.32 12.88
CA LEU A 152 14.82 -30.77 11.48
C LEU A 152 15.96 -31.77 11.19
N ALA A 153 17.19 -31.52 11.66
CA ALA A 153 18.33 -32.42 11.47
C ALA A 153 18.07 -33.81 12.06
N ARG A 154 17.41 -33.90 13.24
CA ARG A 154 17.09 -35.18 13.89
C ARG A 154 16.12 -36.06 13.11
N LEU A 155 15.38 -35.53 12.12
CA LEU A 155 14.50 -36.32 11.26
C LEU A 155 15.25 -37.31 10.36
N GLU A 156 16.58 -37.20 10.24
CA GLU A 156 17.40 -38.12 9.48
C GLU A 156 17.20 -39.59 9.89
N ILE A 157 16.89 -39.86 11.15
CA ILE A 157 16.62 -41.20 11.67
C ILE A 157 15.40 -41.83 10.98
N VAL A 158 14.37 -41.01 10.66
CA VAL A 158 13.12 -41.50 10.09
C VAL A 158 13.07 -41.28 8.58
N ARG A 159 13.68 -40.21 8.10
CA ARG A 159 13.72 -39.84 6.68
C ARG A 159 15.13 -39.47 6.25
N PRO A 160 15.91 -40.45 5.76
CA PRO A 160 17.35 -40.25 5.45
C PRO A 160 17.62 -39.23 4.36
N LEU A 161 16.72 -39.08 3.39
CA LEU A 161 16.85 -38.15 2.27
C LEU A 161 15.56 -37.32 2.09
N MET A 162 15.72 -36.06 1.74
CA MET A 162 14.63 -35.16 1.37
C MET A 162 15.12 -34.09 0.37
N THR A 163 14.18 -33.50 -0.36
CA THR A 163 14.43 -32.35 -1.23
C THR A 163 14.49 -31.05 -0.41
N ARG A 164 15.03 -29.98 -0.99
CA ARG A 164 15.02 -28.64 -0.37
C ARG A 164 13.59 -28.18 0.00
N GLY A 165 12.63 -28.39 -0.92
CA GLY A 165 11.24 -27.99 -0.69
C GLY A 165 10.62 -28.70 0.52
N GLU A 166 10.87 -30.01 0.65
CA GLU A 166 10.41 -30.80 1.80
C GLU A 166 11.08 -30.35 3.10
N ALA A 167 12.39 -30.05 3.06
CA ALA A 167 13.12 -29.55 4.22
C ALA A 167 12.54 -28.20 4.70
N LEU A 168 12.28 -27.27 3.77
CA LEU A 168 11.70 -25.96 4.09
C LEU A 168 10.26 -26.06 4.55
N ALA A 169 9.44 -26.95 3.96
CA ALA A 169 8.07 -27.19 4.40
C ALA A 169 8.06 -27.70 5.85
N ARG A 170 8.90 -28.70 6.16
CA ARG A 170 9.02 -29.25 7.50
C ARG A 170 9.55 -28.24 8.52
N LEU A 171 10.51 -27.39 8.10
CA LEU A 171 11.01 -26.33 8.97
C LEU A 171 9.93 -25.28 9.28
N ARG A 172 9.05 -24.96 8.32
CA ARG A 172 7.88 -24.07 8.55
C ARG A 172 6.91 -24.67 9.56
N GLU A 173 6.63 -25.97 9.48
CA GLU A 173 5.80 -26.67 10.45
C GLU A 173 6.43 -26.63 11.84
N LEU A 174 7.72 -26.98 11.96
CA LEU A 174 8.44 -26.90 13.24
C LEU A 174 8.40 -25.48 13.83
N ALA A 175 8.58 -24.45 13.00
CA ALA A 175 8.49 -23.06 13.44
C ALA A 175 7.06 -22.62 13.80
N ALA A 176 6.03 -23.27 13.24
CA ALA A 176 4.63 -23.06 13.61
C ALA A 176 4.28 -23.70 14.96
N ASP A 177 4.80 -24.89 15.19
CA ASP A 177 4.50 -25.69 16.39
C ASP A 177 5.35 -25.31 17.60
N THR A 178 6.50 -24.64 17.38
CA THR A 178 7.38 -24.22 18.47
C THR A 178 6.95 -22.84 18.97
N LEU A 179 6.43 -22.79 20.19
CA LEU A 179 6.14 -21.53 20.87
C LEU A 179 7.43 -20.97 21.46
N PHE A 180 7.62 -19.67 21.30
CA PHE A 180 8.71 -18.92 21.89
C PHE A 180 8.18 -17.83 22.79
N GLN A 181 8.74 -17.79 23.99
CA GLN A 181 8.54 -16.72 24.96
C GLN A 181 9.92 -16.37 25.52
N PRO A 182 10.34 -15.09 25.47
CA PRO A 182 11.56 -14.68 26.15
C PRO A 182 11.40 -14.85 27.66
N GLU A 183 12.48 -15.19 28.33
CA GLU A 183 12.49 -15.20 29.80
C GLU A 183 12.04 -13.84 30.33
N ALA A 184 11.02 -13.87 31.18
CA ALA A 184 10.45 -12.66 31.75
C ALA A 184 11.46 -11.99 32.71
N THR A 185 11.56 -10.68 32.65
CA THR A 185 12.11 -9.90 33.77
C THR A 185 11.18 -10.07 34.98
N GLN A 186 11.73 -10.35 36.16
CA GLN A 186 10.98 -10.76 37.37
C GLN A 186 9.92 -9.76 37.87
N ASP A 187 9.78 -8.58 37.27
CA ASP A 187 8.97 -7.46 37.77
C ASP A 187 7.70 -7.13 36.98
N ALA A 188 7.22 -8.03 36.12
CA ALA A 188 5.96 -7.78 35.41
C ALA A 188 4.75 -7.83 36.35
N ARG A 189 4.15 -6.66 36.63
CA ARG A 189 3.01 -6.52 37.54
C ARG A 189 1.72 -7.16 37.00
N VAL A 190 1.57 -7.24 35.70
CA VAL A 190 0.42 -7.85 35.03
C VAL A 190 0.85 -9.17 34.39
N GLN A 191 0.15 -10.25 34.73
CA GLN A 191 0.37 -11.57 34.16
C GLN A 191 -0.83 -11.95 33.28
N VAL A 192 -0.62 -12.24 31.99
CA VAL A 192 -1.62 -12.80 31.09
C VAL A 192 -1.36 -14.30 31.00
N LEU A 193 -2.29 -15.09 31.52
CA LEU A 193 -2.12 -16.54 31.72
C LEU A 193 -3.25 -17.33 31.05
N GLY A 194 -2.96 -18.55 30.64
CA GLY A 194 -4.01 -19.50 30.31
C GLY A 194 -4.78 -19.94 31.57
N PRO A 195 -6.08 -20.31 31.45
CA PRO A 195 -6.89 -20.67 32.63
C PRO A 195 -6.30 -21.79 33.48
N LEU A 196 -5.64 -22.80 32.87
CA LEU A 196 -5.01 -23.90 33.59
C LEU A 196 -3.68 -23.50 34.27
N GLU A 197 -2.97 -22.56 33.71
CA GLU A 197 -1.71 -22.04 34.26
C GLU A 197 -1.98 -21.15 35.49
N ALA A 198 -3.09 -20.42 35.47
CA ALA A 198 -3.48 -19.55 36.55
C ALA A 198 -3.93 -20.32 37.80
N VAL A 199 -4.49 -21.54 37.63
CA VAL A 199 -5.02 -22.31 38.76
C VAL A 199 -3.95 -22.64 39.80
N GLY A 200 -4.19 -22.16 41.03
CA GLY A 200 -3.28 -22.38 42.16
C GLY A 200 -2.31 -21.23 42.45
N LEU A 201 -2.28 -20.20 41.59
CA LEU A 201 -1.60 -18.96 41.83
C LEU A 201 -2.47 -18.02 42.70
N ARG A 202 -1.88 -16.94 43.20
CA ARG A 202 -2.59 -15.88 43.94
C ARG A 202 -2.17 -14.52 43.38
N PHE A 203 -3.18 -13.65 43.20
CA PHE A 203 -3.01 -12.29 42.69
C PHE A 203 -3.75 -11.30 43.60
N ASP A 204 -3.47 -10.03 43.45
CA ASP A 204 -4.22 -8.96 44.13
C ASP A 204 -5.59 -8.76 43.49
N ALA A 205 -5.67 -8.88 42.18
CA ALA A 205 -6.90 -8.86 41.37
C ALA A 205 -6.76 -9.80 40.15
N ALA A 206 -7.86 -10.30 39.64
CA ALA A 206 -7.88 -11.15 38.45
C ALA A 206 -9.03 -10.79 37.51
N TRP A 207 -8.76 -10.82 36.21
CA TRP A 207 -9.77 -10.60 35.17
C TRP A 207 -9.85 -11.83 34.26
N LEU A 208 -10.98 -12.52 34.25
CA LEU A 208 -11.28 -13.66 33.40
C LEU A 208 -11.95 -13.17 32.12
N LEU A 209 -11.22 -13.20 31.00
CA LEU A 209 -11.66 -12.67 29.72
C LEU A 209 -12.27 -13.77 28.82
N GLY A 210 -13.26 -13.41 27.98
CA GLY A 210 -13.78 -14.29 26.96
C GLY A 210 -14.67 -15.42 27.48
N MET A 211 -15.30 -15.27 28.66
CA MET A 211 -16.11 -16.29 29.31
C MET A 211 -17.53 -16.33 28.75
N HIS A 212 -17.69 -16.71 27.46
CA HIS A 212 -18.98 -16.87 26.79
C HIS A 212 -19.35 -18.35 26.62
N HIS A 213 -20.63 -18.61 26.34
CA HIS A 213 -21.24 -19.95 26.33
C HIS A 213 -20.65 -20.92 25.30
N GLU A 214 -20.13 -20.44 24.16
CA GLU A 214 -19.52 -21.29 23.13
C GLU A 214 -18.06 -21.70 23.47
N GLN A 215 -17.38 -20.93 24.31
CA GLN A 215 -15.97 -21.18 24.64
C GLN A 215 -15.76 -21.78 26.04
N TRP A 216 -16.66 -21.51 26.97
CA TRP A 216 -16.54 -21.97 28.35
C TRP A 216 -17.88 -22.42 28.94
N PRO A 217 -18.21 -23.71 28.97
CA PRO A 217 -17.38 -24.87 28.59
C PRO A 217 -17.29 -25.07 27.09
N PRO A 218 -16.14 -25.49 26.54
CA PRO A 218 -16.02 -25.88 25.15
C PRO A 218 -16.76 -27.20 24.88
N ASP A 219 -17.09 -27.41 23.62
CA ASP A 219 -17.68 -28.69 23.19
C ASP A 219 -16.75 -29.87 23.45
N ALA A 220 -17.35 -31.00 23.76
CA ALA A 220 -16.60 -32.25 23.91
C ALA A 220 -15.96 -32.64 22.56
N ARG A 221 -14.67 -33.01 22.58
CA ARG A 221 -13.92 -33.46 21.39
C ARG A 221 -13.31 -34.83 21.63
N PRO A 222 -14.14 -35.93 21.58
CA PRO A 222 -13.64 -37.26 21.79
C PRO A 222 -12.60 -37.65 20.74
N ASN A 223 -11.64 -38.51 21.12
CA ASN A 223 -10.62 -38.98 20.20
C ASN A 223 -11.25 -39.80 19.07
N PRO A 224 -11.11 -39.44 17.78
CA PRO A 224 -11.76 -40.14 16.68
C PRO A 224 -11.23 -41.55 16.44
N PHE A 225 -10.07 -41.90 16.96
CA PHE A 225 -9.46 -43.23 16.81
C PHE A 225 -9.88 -44.22 17.92
N LEU A 226 -10.65 -43.78 18.90
CA LEU A 226 -11.14 -44.63 19.99
C LEU A 226 -12.67 -44.71 19.97
N PRO A 227 -13.28 -45.92 20.20
CA PRO A 227 -14.73 -46.05 20.28
C PRO A 227 -15.33 -45.12 21.35
N MET A 228 -16.32 -44.30 21.01
CA MET A 228 -16.93 -43.31 21.92
C MET A 228 -17.47 -43.95 23.22
N ARG A 229 -18.10 -45.11 23.13
CA ARG A 229 -18.61 -45.86 24.31
C ARG A 229 -17.49 -46.25 25.28
N LEU A 230 -16.32 -46.61 24.75
CA LEU A 230 -15.15 -46.92 25.57
C LEU A 230 -14.63 -45.70 26.29
N GLN A 231 -14.49 -44.59 25.54
CA GLN A 231 -14.03 -43.30 26.09
C GLN A 231 -14.96 -42.83 27.22
N ALA A 232 -16.27 -42.83 26.99
CA ALA A 232 -17.26 -42.43 27.97
C ALA A 232 -17.21 -43.32 29.22
N ARG A 233 -17.10 -44.67 29.05
CA ARG A 233 -17.00 -45.63 30.15
C ARG A 233 -15.75 -45.44 31.01
N LEU A 234 -14.64 -45.12 30.37
CA LEU A 234 -13.34 -44.89 31.06
C LEU A 234 -13.18 -43.46 31.55
N GLY A 235 -14.13 -42.56 31.27
CA GLY A 235 -14.04 -41.15 31.67
C GLY A 235 -12.85 -40.42 31.06
N LEU A 236 -12.46 -40.74 29.80
CA LEU A 236 -11.31 -40.11 29.15
C LEU A 236 -11.52 -38.61 28.97
N PRO A 237 -10.44 -37.81 28.93
CA PRO A 237 -10.53 -36.40 28.63
C PRO A 237 -11.32 -36.13 27.34
N HIS A 238 -12.14 -35.09 27.34
CA HIS A 238 -12.96 -34.63 26.21
C HIS A 238 -13.98 -35.64 25.67
N ALA A 239 -14.24 -36.74 26.40
CA ALA A 239 -15.07 -37.87 25.94
C ALA A 239 -16.57 -37.57 25.93
N SER A 240 -17.06 -36.63 26.73
CA SER A 240 -18.49 -36.30 26.79
C SER A 240 -18.71 -34.88 27.34
N PRO A 241 -19.83 -34.21 26.94
CA PRO A 241 -20.19 -32.88 27.47
C PRO A 241 -20.32 -32.87 29.00
N LYS A 242 -20.89 -33.90 29.60
CA LYS A 242 -21.02 -33.99 31.05
C LYS A 242 -19.68 -33.96 31.77
N ARG A 243 -18.70 -34.71 31.24
CA ARG A 243 -17.36 -34.75 31.83
C ARG A 243 -16.66 -33.38 31.70
N GLU A 244 -16.77 -32.75 30.55
CA GLU A 244 -16.20 -31.38 30.33
C GLU A 244 -16.83 -30.39 31.27
N LEU A 245 -18.14 -30.38 31.40
CA LEU A 245 -18.86 -29.50 32.33
C LEU A 245 -18.41 -29.73 33.80
N ASP A 246 -18.32 -30.98 34.25
CA ASP A 246 -17.89 -31.31 35.62
C ASP A 246 -16.42 -30.93 35.86
N TYR A 247 -15.58 -31.06 34.87
CA TYR A 247 -14.18 -30.64 34.93
C TYR A 247 -14.06 -29.11 35.02
N LEU A 248 -14.76 -28.41 34.14
CA LEU A 248 -14.66 -26.96 34.07
C LEU A 248 -15.37 -26.25 35.23
N ARG A 249 -16.41 -26.84 35.82
CA ARG A 249 -16.95 -26.34 37.10
C ARG A 249 -15.88 -26.27 38.18
N ARG A 250 -15.03 -27.29 38.28
CA ARG A 250 -13.93 -27.34 39.27
C ARG A 250 -12.85 -26.29 38.92
N ILE A 251 -12.53 -26.11 37.63
CA ILE A 251 -11.57 -25.11 37.22
C ILE A 251 -12.12 -23.72 37.48
N SER A 252 -13.38 -23.42 37.07
CA SER A 252 -14.04 -22.14 37.31
C SER A 252 -14.06 -21.76 38.80
N ALA A 253 -14.41 -22.72 39.67
CA ALA A 253 -14.38 -22.49 41.11
C ALA A 253 -12.98 -22.12 41.63
N ARG A 254 -11.92 -22.70 41.07
CA ARG A 254 -10.55 -22.34 41.42
C ARG A 254 -10.11 -21.01 40.84
N LEU A 255 -10.55 -20.66 39.62
CA LEU A 255 -10.30 -19.37 39.00
C LEU A 255 -10.93 -18.23 39.81
N LEU A 256 -12.12 -18.43 40.37
CA LEU A 256 -12.77 -17.46 41.26
C LEU A 256 -12.05 -17.27 42.62
N MET A 257 -11.09 -18.14 42.93
CA MET A 257 -10.26 -18.05 44.15
C MET A 257 -8.86 -17.47 43.92
N LEU A 258 -8.57 -17.01 42.69
CA LEU A 258 -7.25 -16.47 42.31
C LEU A 258 -6.92 -15.17 43.05
N ALA A 259 -7.92 -14.37 43.37
CA ALA A 259 -7.76 -13.06 43.98
C ALA A 259 -8.97 -12.69 44.86
N PRO A 260 -8.83 -11.73 45.78
CA PRO A 260 -9.96 -11.17 46.52
C PRO A 260 -11.00 -10.51 45.60
N GLU A 261 -10.56 -9.93 44.48
CA GLU A 261 -11.39 -9.31 43.47
C GLU A 261 -11.20 -10.04 42.14
N VAL A 262 -12.29 -10.61 41.61
CA VAL A 262 -12.27 -11.32 40.33
C VAL A 262 -13.37 -10.78 39.45
N ILE A 263 -13.00 -10.25 38.29
CA ILE A 263 -13.92 -9.78 37.26
C ILE A 263 -14.04 -10.86 36.17
N VAL A 264 -15.26 -11.18 35.77
CA VAL A 264 -15.54 -12.11 34.68
C VAL A 264 -16.23 -11.35 33.55
N SER A 265 -15.72 -11.45 32.34
CA SER A 265 -16.28 -10.73 31.18
C SER A 265 -16.37 -11.60 29.94
N HIS A 266 -17.33 -11.27 29.07
CA HIS A 266 -17.52 -11.89 27.77
C HIS A 266 -17.82 -10.83 26.71
N PRO A 267 -17.48 -11.04 25.43
CA PRO A 267 -17.92 -10.16 24.35
C PRO A 267 -19.42 -10.36 24.10
N ARG A 268 -20.15 -9.30 23.82
CA ARG A 268 -21.58 -9.38 23.45
C ARG A 268 -21.78 -9.87 22.02
N GLN A 269 -20.80 -9.65 21.17
CA GLN A 269 -20.82 -10.06 19.76
C GLN A 269 -19.43 -10.45 19.27
N GLU A 270 -19.36 -11.44 18.40
CA GLU A 270 -18.17 -11.86 17.66
C GLU A 270 -18.56 -12.21 16.22
N GLU A 271 -17.91 -11.61 15.24
CA GLU A 271 -18.20 -11.82 13.81
C GLU A 271 -19.70 -11.66 13.43
N GLY A 272 -20.41 -10.74 14.09
CA GLY A 272 -21.85 -10.48 13.85
C GLY A 272 -22.80 -11.45 14.53
N ARG A 273 -22.32 -12.39 15.36
CA ARG A 273 -23.13 -13.28 16.19
C ARG A 273 -23.22 -12.75 17.60
N GLU A 274 -24.41 -12.82 18.18
CA GLU A 274 -24.62 -12.51 19.60
C GLU A 274 -24.10 -13.64 20.47
N LEU A 275 -23.40 -13.29 21.54
CA LEU A 275 -22.84 -14.22 22.50
C LEU A 275 -23.45 -14.01 23.87
N GLU A 276 -23.80 -15.09 24.54
CA GLU A 276 -24.29 -15.10 25.91
C GLU A 276 -23.15 -15.40 26.90
N PRO A 277 -23.26 -14.97 28.17
CA PRO A 277 -22.29 -15.32 29.19
C PRO A 277 -22.20 -16.83 29.37
N SER A 278 -21.08 -17.30 29.89
CA SER A 278 -20.91 -18.71 30.25
C SER A 278 -21.83 -19.11 31.41
N PRO A 279 -22.60 -20.18 31.29
CA PRO A 279 -23.51 -20.66 32.34
C PRO A 279 -22.79 -21.08 33.64
N LEU A 280 -21.46 -21.17 33.61
CA LEU A 280 -20.65 -21.47 34.81
C LEU A 280 -20.52 -20.25 35.74
N PHE A 281 -20.84 -19.06 35.27
CA PHE A 281 -20.73 -17.81 36.02
C PHE A 281 -22.06 -17.08 36.23
N ASP A 282 -23.20 -17.63 35.82
CA ASP A 282 -24.54 -17.02 35.97
C ASP A 282 -24.92 -16.67 37.41
N HIS A 283 -24.23 -17.31 38.38
CA HIS A 283 -24.46 -17.07 39.81
C HIS A 283 -23.72 -15.83 40.35
N LEU A 284 -22.90 -15.16 39.54
CA LEU A 284 -22.18 -13.95 39.93
C LEU A 284 -23.07 -12.73 39.75
N PRO A 285 -22.94 -11.71 40.61
CA PRO A 285 -23.67 -10.46 40.42
C PRO A 285 -23.18 -9.77 39.14
N GLU A 286 -24.13 -9.21 38.39
CA GLU A 286 -23.79 -8.32 37.28
C GLU A 286 -23.21 -7.00 37.82
N MET A 287 -22.21 -6.49 37.11
CA MET A 287 -21.63 -5.21 37.42
C MET A 287 -22.31 -4.11 36.58
N ASP A 288 -22.73 -3.04 37.22
CA ASP A 288 -23.34 -1.89 36.57
C ASP A 288 -22.32 -1.12 35.70
N GLY A 289 -22.24 -1.50 34.43
CA GLY A 289 -21.37 -0.88 33.43
C GLY A 289 -19.96 -1.52 33.35
N PRO A 290 -19.21 -1.24 32.28
CA PRO A 290 -17.81 -1.62 32.21
C PRO A 290 -17.01 -0.85 33.28
N PRO A 291 -15.89 -1.40 33.77
CA PRO A 291 -14.99 -0.66 34.62
C PRO A 291 -14.68 0.69 33.94
N GLU A 292 -14.71 1.76 34.72
CA GLU A 292 -14.45 3.11 34.20
C GLU A 292 -13.13 3.07 33.42
N SER A 293 -13.24 3.04 32.10
CA SER A 293 -12.07 3.31 31.27
C SER A 293 -11.81 4.81 31.37
N SER A 294 -10.57 5.22 31.34
CA SER A 294 -10.19 6.64 31.29
C SER A 294 -10.79 7.39 30.07
N GLY A 295 -11.68 6.78 29.32
CA GLY A 295 -12.46 7.37 28.24
C GLY A 295 -11.70 7.62 26.95
N LEU A 296 -10.36 7.56 26.96
CA LEU A 296 -9.52 7.73 25.78
C LEU A 296 -9.14 6.37 25.17
N PRO A 297 -9.07 6.25 23.86
CA PRO A 297 -8.47 5.08 23.20
C PRO A 297 -7.06 4.79 23.72
N LEU A 298 -6.70 3.50 23.82
CA LEU A 298 -5.38 3.07 24.33
C LEU A 298 -4.17 3.82 23.73
N PRO A 299 -4.13 4.13 22.41
CA PRO A 299 -3.04 4.92 21.85
C PRO A 299 -2.96 6.33 22.42
N GLU A 300 -4.09 6.96 22.75
CA GLU A 300 -4.16 8.29 23.34
C GLU A 300 -3.76 8.28 24.81
N GLN A 301 -4.14 7.23 25.56
CA GLN A 301 -3.70 7.04 26.96
C GLN A 301 -2.19 6.82 27.05
N TRP A 302 -1.59 6.12 26.11
CA TRP A 302 -0.13 5.94 26.07
C TRP A 302 0.62 7.23 25.75
N GLY A 303 -0.05 8.19 25.10
CA GLY A 303 0.46 9.54 24.84
C GLY A 303 0.39 10.48 26.02
N GLU A 304 -0.53 10.26 26.98
CA GLU A 304 -0.76 11.18 28.11
C GLU A 304 0.42 11.30 29.11
N GLY A 305 1.35 10.37 29.12
CA GLY A 305 2.53 10.42 29.99
C GLY A 305 3.80 10.96 29.32
N VAL A 306 3.74 11.22 28.01
CA VAL A 306 4.90 11.67 27.24
C VAL A 306 4.72 13.15 26.92
N ALA A 307 5.56 14.00 27.52
CA ALA A 307 5.64 15.41 27.12
C ALA A 307 6.21 15.48 25.69
N LEU A 308 5.31 15.47 24.69
CA LEU A 308 5.69 15.66 23.31
C LEU A 308 5.89 17.16 23.07
N GLU A 309 7.07 17.53 22.57
CA GLU A 309 7.29 18.86 22.03
C GLU A 309 6.55 18.96 20.69
N CYS A 310 5.47 19.76 20.64
CA CYS A 310 4.77 20.05 19.41
C CYS A 310 5.44 21.23 18.71
N LEU A 311 6.23 20.95 17.69
CA LEU A 311 6.80 21.97 16.81
C LEU A 311 5.87 22.15 15.60
N THR A 312 5.35 23.36 15.43
CA THR A 312 4.63 23.73 14.21
C THR A 312 5.61 24.46 13.29
N ASP A 313 6.08 23.75 12.27
CA ASP A 313 6.96 24.35 11.24
C ASP A 313 6.25 24.37 9.88
N PRO A 314 5.52 25.46 9.57
CA PRO A 314 4.80 25.62 8.31
C PRO A 314 5.69 26.08 7.16
N GLN A 315 7.00 26.29 7.40
CA GLN A 315 7.94 26.90 6.45
C GLN A 315 8.98 25.90 5.96
N ALA A 316 8.95 25.61 4.68
CA ALA A 316 10.04 24.92 3.99
C ALA A 316 11.09 25.92 3.48
N PRO A 317 12.32 25.48 3.20
CA PRO A 317 13.32 26.35 2.57
C PRO A 317 12.79 26.93 1.25
N PRO A 318 12.97 28.23 0.97
CA PRO A 318 12.51 28.86 -0.28
C PRO A 318 13.24 28.30 -1.51
N LEU A 319 12.62 28.40 -2.67
CA LEU A 319 13.26 28.10 -3.96
C LEU A 319 13.86 29.35 -4.54
N ALA A 320 15.02 29.21 -5.19
CA ALA A 320 15.67 30.33 -5.88
C ALA A 320 14.84 30.75 -7.09
N GLU A 321 14.95 32.05 -7.44
CA GLU A 321 14.29 32.58 -8.63
C GLU A 321 14.89 31.96 -9.91
N GLY A 322 14.03 31.66 -10.89
CA GLY A 322 14.41 30.95 -12.12
C GLY A 322 14.66 29.46 -11.97
N GLN A 323 14.48 28.90 -10.78
CA GLN A 323 14.62 27.47 -10.58
C GLN A 323 13.44 26.71 -11.20
N THR A 324 13.74 25.63 -11.92
CA THR A 324 12.69 24.71 -12.42
C THR A 324 12.05 23.97 -11.26
N ALA A 325 10.75 24.17 -11.07
CA ALA A 325 10.01 23.51 -10.02
C ALA A 325 9.50 22.13 -10.50
N PRO A 326 9.59 21.07 -9.64
CA PRO A 326 9.10 19.75 -9.99
C PRO A 326 7.57 19.71 -10.07
N GLY A 327 7.02 18.83 -10.93
CA GLY A 327 5.58 18.55 -11.00
C GLY A 327 4.79 19.34 -12.06
N GLY A 328 5.38 20.35 -12.72
CA GLY A 328 4.70 21.12 -13.76
C GLY A 328 3.39 21.76 -13.26
N ALA A 329 2.31 21.69 -14.04
CA ALA A 329 0.99 22.22 -13.66
C ALA A 329 0.43 21.58 -12.37
N ARG A 330 0.80 20.33 -12.07
CA ARG A 330 0.39 19.65 -10.84
C ARG A 330 0.91 20.35 -9.56
N LEU A 331 1.99 21.12 -9.65
CA LEU A 331 2.47 21.91 -8.52
C LEU A 331 1.35 22.83 -8.00
N LEU A 332 0.72 23.58 -8.90
CA LEU A 332 -0.35 24.53 -8.53
C LEU A 332 -1.60 23.79 -8.03
N GLU A 333 -1.91 22.62 -8.57
CA GLU A 333 -3.01 21.77 -8.09
C GLU A 333 -2.77 21.32 -6.66
N LEU A 334 -1.58 20.79 -6.35
CA LEU A 334 -1.21 20.33 -5.02
C LEU A 334 -1.13 21.49 -4.02
N GLN A 335 -0.53 22.64 -4.42
CA GLN A 335 -0.45 23.82 -3.57
C GLN A 335 -1.84 24.39 -3.27
N SER A 336 -2.73 24.38 -4.25
CA SER A 336 -4.13 24.74 -4.07
C SER A 336 -4.88 23.75 -3.14
N ALA A 337 -4.59 22.46 -3.25
CA ALA A 337 -5.23 21.44 -2.43
C ALA A 337 -4.77 21.51 -0.96
N CYS A 338 -3.46 21.55 -0.72
CA CYS A 338 -2.84 21.67 0.60
C CYS A 338 -1.34 22.00 0.41
N PRO A 339 -0.82 23.12 0.95
CA PRO A 339 0.59 23.51 0.83
C PRO A 339 1.55 22.42 1.33
N PHE A 340 1.25 21.77 2.46
CA PHE A 340 2.04 20.65 2.97
C PHE A 340 2.12 19.50 1.94
N ARG A 341 1.01 19.18 1.31
CA ARG A 341 0.97 18.12 0.30
C ARG A 341 1.86 18.44 -0.90
N ALA A 342 1.84 19.70 -1.38
CA ALA A 342 2.73 20.13 -2.45
C ALA A 342 4.20 19.98 -2.07
N PHE A 343 4.57 20.42 -0.87
CA PHE A 343 5.92 20.29 -0.35
C PHE A 343 6.34 18.82 -0.22
N ALA A 344 5.52 18.01 0.45
CA ALA A 344 5.84 16.61 0.72
C ALA A 344 5.95 15.77 -0.58
N GLU A 345 4.96 15.89 -1.50
CA GLU A 345 4.97 15.10 -2.73
C GLU A 345 6.04 15.58 -3.75
N LEU A 346 6.28 16.89 -3.85
CA LEU A 346 7.15 17.43 -4.90
C LEU A 346 8.58 17.69 -4.45
N ARG A 347 8.79 18.11 -3.20
CA ARG A 347 10.13 18.43 -2.69
C ARG A 347 10.75 17.30 -1.87
N LEU A 348 9.95 16.58 -1.08
CA LEU A 348 10.41 15.43 -0.32
C LEU A 348 10.21 14.10 -1.05
N ALA A 349 9.53 14.11 -2.21
CA ALA A 349 9.17 12.91 -2.97
C ALA A 349 8.37 11.87 -2.15
N ALA A 350 7.62 12.32 -1.14
CA ALA A 350 6.77 11.48 -0.31
C ALA A 350 5.56 10.99 -1.15
N ARG A 351 5.64 9.77 -1.63
CA ARG A 351 4.59 9.13 -2.44
C ARG A 351 4.30 7.75 -1.90
N PRO A 352 3.04 7.27 -1.98
CA PRO A 352 2.73 5.90 -1.64
C PRO A 352 3.51 4.93 -2.53
N LEU A 353 3.82 3.75 -2.01
CA LEU A 353 4.35 2.67 -2.83
C LEU A 353 3.29 2.23 -3.83
N GLU A 354 3.68 2.12 -5.10
CA GLU A 354 2.79 1.58 -6.13
C GLU A 354 2.65 0.08 -5.95
N GLU A 355 1.41 -0.42 -5.93
CA GLU A 355 1.15 -1.85 -5.96
C GLU A 355 1.07 -2.32 -7.41
N PRO A 356 1.73 -3.45 -7.77
CA PRO A 356 1.66 -3.99 -9.12
C PRO A 356 0.24 -4.46 -9.44
N ASP A 357 -0.33 -3.94 -10.52
CA ASP A 357 -1.63 -4.38 -11.01
C ASP A 357 -1.48 -5.27 -12.26
N LEU A 358 -2.43 -6.20 -12.47
CA LEU A 358 -2.43 -7.12 -13.61
C LEU A 358 -2.82 -6.46 -14.93
N GLY A 359 -3.33 -5.24 -14.88
CA GLY A 359 -3.83 -4.51 -16.04
C GLY A 359 -3.63 -3.01 -15.92
N PRO A 360 -4.17 -2.22 -16.86
CA PRO A 360 -4.12 -0.78 -16.78
C PRO A 360 -5.05 -0.27 -15.68
N ASP A 361 -4.51 0.47 -14.72
CA ASP A 361 -5.26 1.24 -13.74
C ASP A 361 -5.98 2.43 -14.38
N ALA A 362 -6.77 3.17 -13.62
CA ALA A 362 -7.52 4.32 -14.13
C ALA A 362 -6.61 5.42 -14.71
N ARG A 363 -5.43 5.63 -14.11
CA ARG A 363 -4.44 6.61 -14.57
C ARG A 363 -3.83 6.20 -15.91
N LEU A 364 -3.40 4.94 -16.03
CA LEU A 364 -2.82 4.43 -17.26
C LEU A 364 -3.84 4.41 -18.39
N ARG A 365 -5.10 4.08 -18.11
CA ARG A 365 -6.20 4.18 -19.09
C ARG A 365 -6.38 5.61 -19.61
N GLY A 366 -6.22 6.61 -18.76
CA GLY A 366 -6.17 8.01 -19.19
C GLY A 366 -5.00 8.27 -20.14
N VAL A 367 -3.79 7.86 -19.78
CA VAL A 367 -2.58 8.02 -20.61
C VAL A 367 -2.75 7.34 -21.98
N LEU A 368 -3.32 6.13 -22.03
CA LEU A 368 -3.57 5.43 -23.30
C LEU A 368 -4.59 6.18 -24.18
N LEU A 369 -5.63 6.76 -23.58
CA LEU A 369 -6.62 7.55 -24.31
C LEU A 369 -6.00 8.82 -24.91
N HIS A 370 -5.20 9.57 -24.14
CA HIS A 370 -4.48 10.75 -24.62
C HIS A 370 -3.58 10.38 -25.80
N ALA A 371 -2.77 9.32 -25.66
CA ALA A 371 -1.89 8.85 -26.73
C ALA A 371 -2.66 8.41 -28.00
N LEU A 372 -3.84 7.80 -27.84
CA LEU A 372 -4.70 7.46 -28.98
C LEU A 372 -5.24 8.73 -29.66
N LEU A 373 -5.81 9.66 -28.91
CA LEU A 373 -6.39 10.89 -29.48
C LEU A 373 -5.32 11.79 -30.10
N GLU A 374 -4.12 11.87 -29.55
CA GLU A 374 -2.96 12.54 -30.15
C GLU A 374 -2.69 12.02 -31.56
N ARG A 375 -2.63 10.68 -31.75
CA ARG A 375 -2.37 10.05 -33.07
C ARG A 375 -3.50 10.25 -34.04
N VAL A 376 -4.74 10.05 -33.58
CA VAL A 376 -5.92 10.26 -34.40
C VAL A 376 -6.00 11.68 -34.92
N TRP A 377 -5.81 12.69 -34.06
CA TRP A 377 -5.80 14.09 -34.48
C TRP A 377 -4.53 14.46 -35.25
N GLY A 378 -3.44 13.73 -35.07
CA GLY A 378 -2.24 13.85 -35.92
C GLY A 378 -2.51 13.52 -37.39
N GLU A 379 -3.40 12.56 -37.64
CA GLU A 379 -3.80 12.15 -38.96
C GLU A 379 -4.95 13.02 -39.50
N LEU A 380 -6.00 13.28 -38.73
CA LEU A 380 -7.20 14.02 -39.14
C LEU A 380 -6.95 15.53 -39.31
N LYS A 381 -6.21 16.16 -38.41
CA LYS A 381 -5.81 17.58 -38.39
C LYS A 381 -6.95 18.58 -38.21
N ASP A 382 -8.12 18.38 -38.75
CA ASP A 382 -9.24 19.30 -38.67
C ASP A 382 -10.60 18.58 -38.69
N GLN A 383 -11.65 19.32 -38.38
CA GLN A 383 -13.01 18.81 -38.35
C GLN A 383 -13.52 18.44 -39.77
N THR A 384 -13.09 19.18 -40.80
CA THR A 384 -13.53 18.92 -42.21
C THR A 384 -13.07 17.53 -42.62
N THR A 385 -11.83 17.19 -42.32
CA THR A 385 -11.26 15.85 -42.56
C THR A 385 -11.98 14.78 -41.74
N LEU A 386 -12.32 15.04 -40.48
CA LEU A 386 -13.10 14.13 -39.63
C LEU A 386 -14.46 13.80 -40.27
N ARG A 387 -15.17 14.81 -40.81
CA ARG A 387 -16.46 14.64 -41.51
C ARG A 387 -16.31 13.90 -42.81
N ALA A 388 -15.27 14.21 -43.59
CA ALA A 388 -15.06 13.59 -44.92
C ALA A 388 -14.65 12.12 -44.85
N GLN A 389 -14.01 11.70 -43.76
CA GLN A 389 -13.43 10.36 -43.62
C GLN A 389 -14.23 9.42 -42.72
N GLU A 390 -15.51 9.68 -42.50
CA GLU A 390 -16.37 8.91 -41.60
C GLU A 390 -16.35 7.39 -41.88
N ALA A 391 -16.38 6.98 -43.14
CA ALA A 391 -16.41 5.58 -43.53
C ALA A 391 -15.16 4.77 -43.12
N SER A 392 -13.99 5.43 -43.04
CA SER A 392 -12.72 4.79 -42.66
C SER A 392 -12.28 5.08 -41.23
N LEU A 393 -13.07 5.87 -40.50
CA LEU A 393 -12.69 6.37 -39.17
C LEU A 393 -12.48 5.22 -38.16
N ALA A 394 -13.37 4.24 -38.16
CA ALA A 394 -13.29 3.10 -37.25
C ALA A 394 -12.00 2.28 -37.43
N GLU A 395 -11.62 2.01 -38.69
CA GLU A 395 -10.38 1.27 -38.99
C GLU A 395 -9.13 2.05 -38.54
N ARG A 396 -9.10 3.37 -38.71
CA ARG A 396 -7.99 4.24 -38.31
C ARG A 396 -7.85 4.26 -36.79
N VAL A 397 -8.95 4.49 -36.09
CA VAL A 397 -8.97 4.50 -34.63
C VAL A 397 -8.50 3.16 -34.07
N GLN A 398 -8.97 2.04 -34.62
CA GLN A 398 -8.57 0.71 -34.21
C GLN A 398 -7.07 0.45 -34.47
N ARG A 399 -6.54 0.88 -35.61
CA ARG A 399 -5.12 0.77 -35.93
C ARG A 399 -4.25 1.52 -34.89
N HIS A 400 -4.58 2.79 -34.62
CA HIS A 400 -3.84 3.56 -33.63
C HIS A 400 -4.01 3.01 -32.21
N ALA A 401 -5.18 2.49 -31.86
CA ALA A 401 -5.40 1.83 -30.58
C ALA A 401 -4.51 0.58 -30.41
N LEU A 402 -4.39 -0.23 -31.47
CA LEU A 402 -3.48 -1.39 -31.49
C LEU A 402 -2.02 -0.96 -31.28
N GLU A 403 -1.57 0.09 -31.96
CA GLU A 403 -0.21 0.62 -31.80
C GLU A 403 0.06 1.10 -30.37
N VAL A 404 -0.84 1.92 -29.80
CA VAL A 404 -0.71 2.46 -28.45
C VAL A 404 -0.68 1.36 -27.40
N VAL A 405 -1.59 0.40 -27.47
CA VAL A 405 -1.66 -0.72 -26.53
C VAL A 405 -0.43 -1.62 -26.65
N ALA A 406 0.01 -1.91 -27.89
CA ALA A 406 1.19 -2.74 -28.12
C ALA A 406 2.50 -2.07 -27.63
N GLU A 407 2.63 -0.74 -27.76
CA GLU A 407 3.77 0.00 -27.23
C GLU A 407 3.80 -0.04 -25.70
N GLU A 408 2.65 0.15 -25.05
CA GLU A 408 2.58 0.08 -23.60
C GLU A 408 2.83 -1.34 -23.08
N ALA A 409 2.29 -2.36 -23.74
CA ALA A 409 2.59 -3.76 -23.41
C ALA A 409 4.08 -4.08 -23.52
N ARG A 410 4.78 -3.52 -24.53
CA ARG A 410 6.25 -3.66 -24.68
C ARG A 410 7.02 -2.97 -23.57
N LYS A 411 6.65 -1.74 -23.15
CA LYS A 411 7.26 -1.03 -22.01
C LYS A 411 7.16 -1.85 -20.73
N ARG A 412 6.08 -2.60 -20.57
CA ARG A 412 5.81 -3.51 -19.45
C ARG A 412 6.31 -4.95 -19.72
N ARG A 413 7.26 -5.14 -20.64
CA ARG A 413 7.87 -6.42 -20.96
C ARG A 413 6.88 -7.52 -21.35
N ASN A 414 5.79 -7.14 -22.05
CA ASN A 414 4.72 -8.03 -22.49
C ASN A 414 4.02 -8.78 -21.33
N LEU A 415 3.92 -8.16 -20.18
CA LEU A 415 3.17 -8.72 -19.05
C LEU A 415 1.66 -8.77 -19.28
N TRP A 416 1.18 -8.01 -20.26
CA TRP A 416 -0.24 -8.02 -20.63
C TRP A 416 -0.53 -9.20 -21.57
N PRO A 417 -1.40 -10.16 -21.15
CA PRO A 417 -1.85 -11.23 -22.04
C PRO A 417 -2.52 -10.66 -23.30
N GLU A 418 -2.42 -11.35 -24.43
CA GLU A 418 -3.04 -10.92 -25.70
C GLU A 418 -4.55 -10.63 -25.57
N ARG A 419 -5.25 -11.42 -24.73
CA ARG A 419 -6.67 -11.19 -24.46
C ARG A 419 -6.90 -9.83 -23.80
N LEU A 420 -6.08 -9.43 -22.84
CA LEU A 420 -6.16 -8.13 -22.18
C LEU A 420 -5.87 -7.00 -23.17
N GLN A 421 -4.83 -7.16 -24.00
CA GLN A 421 -4.51 -6.18 -25.03
C GLN A 421 -5.69 -5.97 -26.00
N ARG A 422 -6.33 -7.04 -26.48
CA ARG A 422 -7.51 -6.95 -27.34
C ARG A 422 -8.67 -6.22 -26.68
N LEU A 423 -9.02 -6.57 -25.44
CA LEU A 423 -10.09 -5.90 -24.68
C LEU A 423 -9.80 -4.41 -24.51
N GLU A 424 -8.56 -4.04 -24.25
CA GLU A 424 -8.17 -2.64 -24.06
C GLU A 424 -8.22 -1.87 -25.41
N VAL A 425 -7.85 -2.50 -26.53
CA VAL A 425 -8.01 -1.93 -27.87
C VAL A 425 -9.49 -1.70 -28.20
N GLU A 426 -10.36 -2.67 -27.94
CA GLU A 426 -11.80 -2.55 -28.14
C GLU A 426 -12.38 -1.40 -27.30
N ARG A 427 -12.03 -1.34 -26.01
CA ARG A 427 -12.47 -0.29 -25.09
C ARG A 427 -12.03 1.10 -25.54
N LEU A 428 -10.75 1.26 -25.86
CA LEU A 428 -10.18 2.54 -26.31
C LEU A 428 -10.80 2.99 -27.64
N SER A 429 -10.97 2.06 -28.58
CA SER A 429 -11.57 2.36 -29.88
C SER A 429 -13.02 2.84 -29.73
N ALA A 430 -13.80 2.15 -28.89
CA ALA A 430 -15.19 2.54 -28.63
C ALA A 430 -15.28 3.95 -28.02
N LEU A 431 -14.45 4.24 -26.98
CA LEU A 431 -14.40 5.56 -26.35
C LEU A 431 -14.01 6.68 -27.33
N ALA A 432 -12.98 6.43 -28.13
CA ALA A 432 -12.51 7.43 -29.08
C ALA A 432 -13.55 7.70 -30.19
N LEU A 433 -14.23 6.67 -30.70
CA LEU A 433 -15.28 6.83 -31.70
C LEU A 433 -16.49 7.60 -31.14
N GLU A 434 -16.92 7.29 -29.91
CA GLU A 434 -17.98 8.02 -29.23
C GLU A 434 -17.62 9.50 -29.03
N TRP A 435 -16.38 9.78 -28.63
CA TRP A 435 -15.89 11.15 -28.52
C TRP A 435 -15.82 11.87 -29.88
N LEU A 436 -15.29 11.24 -30.90
CA LEU A 436 -15.17 11.83 -32.24
C LEU A 436 -16.54 12.13 -32.87
N ALA A 437 -17.60 11.43 -32.48
CA ALA A 437 -18.97 11.78 -32.86
C ALA A 437 -19.41 13.13 -32.30
N ILE A 438 -19.04 13.46 -31.05
CA ILE A 438 -19.27 14.78 -30.46
C ILE A 438 -18.44 15.87 -31.18
N GLU A 439 -17.18 15.57 -31.46
CA GLU A 439 -16.28 16.50 -32.15
C GLU A 439 -16.76 16.85 -33.55
N ARG A 440 -17.43 15.93 -34.24
CA ARG A 440 -18.00 16.12 -35.57
C ARG A 440 -19.11 17.17 -35.58
N GLU A 441 -19.88 17.27 -34.51
CA GLU A 441 -20.99 18.23 -34.37
C GLU A 441 -20.56 19.64 -33.95
N ARG A 442 -19.31 19.80 -33.47
CA ARG A 442 -18.75 21.10 -33.10
C ARG A 442 -18.64 22.05 -34.31
N PRO A 443 -18.60 23.40 -34.08
CA PRO A 443 -18.17 24.37 -35.10
C PRO A 443 -16.81 24.01 -35.67
N SER A 444 -16.53 24.49 -36.90
CA SER A 444 -15.28 24.16 -37.60
C SER A 444 -14.03 24.60 -36.81
N PHE A 445 -13.05 23.72 -36.75
CA PHE A 445 -11.76 23.96 -36.09
C PHE A 445 -10.62 23.25 -36.82
N ILE A 446 -9.38 23.73 -36.53
CA ILE A 446 -8.14 23.09 -36.96
C ILE A 446 -7.31 22.80 -35.71
N VAL A 447 -6.85 21.58 -35.56
CA VAL A 447 -5.97 21.17 -34.44
C VAL A 447 -4.55 21.69 -34.73
N GLU A 448 -4.13 22.73 -34.03
CA GLU A 448 -2.81 23.33 -34.19
C GLU A 448 -1.73 22.59 -33.43
N GLU A 449 -2.04 22.22 -32.18
CA GLU A 449 -1.07 21.59 -31.30
C GLU A 449 -1.64 20.38 -30.58
N ARG A 450 -0.78 19.39 -30.31
CA ARG A 450 -1.12 18.15 -29.61
C ARG A 450 0.06 17.74 -28.74
N GLU A 451 -0.23 17.39 -27.47
CA GLU A 451 0.76 16.89 -26.52
C GLU A 451 2.07 17.71 -26.48
N GLN A 452 1.94 19.03 -26.69
CA GLN A 452 3.06 19.94 -26.83
C GLN A 452 3.69 20.26 -25.45
N ALA A 453 4.97 19.92 -25.29
CA ALA A 453 5.74 20.29 -24.12
C ALA A 453 6.15 21.76 -24.17
N ARG A 454 6.01 22.47 -23.05
CA ARG A 454 6.37 23.88 -22.89
C ARG A 454 6.93 24.19 -21.52
N THR A 455 7.69 25.26 -21.40
CA THR A 455 8.09 25.84 -20.13
C THR A 455 7.31 27.13 -19.92
N ILE A 456 6.53 27.19 -18.85
CA ILE A 456 5.80 28.38 -18.43
C ILE A 456 6.52 29.01 -17.26
N GLU A 457 6.71 30.32 -17.30
CA GLU A 457 7.22 31.09 -16.17
C GLU A 457 6.08 31.76 -15.43
N ILE A 458 6.00 31.52 -14.11
CA ILE A 458 5.03 32.17 -13.24
C ILE A 458 5.66 32.47 -11.88
N ALA A 459 5.58 33.72 -11.44
CA ALA A 459 6.14 34.19 -10.15
C ALA A 459 7.63 33.82 -9.95
N GLY A 460 8.43 33.79 -11.02
CA GLY A 460 9.84 33.39 -10.99
C GLY A 460 10.10 31.88 -10.86
N LEU A 461 9.08 31.05 -11.02
CA LEU A 461 9.21 29.58 -11.14
C LEU A 461 9.08 29.17 -12.61
N GLN A 462 9.91 28.24 -13.04
CA GLN A 462 9.79 27.59 -14.34
C GLN A 462 9.04 26.25 -14.18
N LEU A 463 7.91 26.13 -14.87
CA LEU A 463 7.06 24.93 -14.86
C LEU A 463 7.11 24.25 -16.23
N ASN A 464 7.62 23.02 -16.28
CA ASN A 464 7.53 22.20 -17.48
C ASN A 464 6.13 21.59 -17.55
N VAL A 465 5.37 21.96 -18.58
CA VAL A 465 3.98 21.56 -18.77
C VAL A 465 3.78 20.91 -20.13
N LYS A 466 2.67 20.21 -20.30
CA LYS A 466 2.28 19.58 -21.55
C LYS A 466 0.83 19.88 -21.83
N LEU A 467 0.54 20.53 -22.94
CA LEU A 467 -0.81 20.84 -23.38
C LEU A 467 -1.35 19.67 -24.21
N ASP A 468 -2.54 19.15 -23.85
CA ASP A 468 -3.12 18.02 -24.56
C ASP A 468 -3.49 18.39 -25.99
N ARG A 469 -4.22 19.52 -26.16
CA ARG A 469 -4.66 19.97 -27.48
C ARG A 469 -4.96 21.47 -27.51
N VAL A 470 -4.62 22.12 -28.62
CA VAL A 470 -5.01 23.48 -28.95
C VAL A 470 -5.67 23.50 -30.32
N ASP A 471 -6.91 24.00 -30.36
CA ASP A 471 -7.67 24.19 -31.60
C ASP A 471 -7.65 25.67 -32.02
N ARG A 472 -7.44 25.93 -33.31
CA ARG A 472 -7.75 27.19 -33.94
C ARG A 472 -9.21 27.21 -34.39
N LEU A 473 -9.94 28.21 -33.93
CA LEU A 473 -11.38 28.37 -34.22
C LEU A 473 -11.60 29.05 -35.59
N ALA A 474 -12.70 28.71 -36.25
CA ALA A 474 -13.06 29.30 -37.53
C ALA A 474 -13.27 30.83 -37.46
N GLU A 475 -13.83 31.30 -36.34
CA GLU A 475 -14.06 32.74 -36.08
C GLU A 475 -12.84 33.48 -35.53
N GLY A 476 -11.70 32.85 -35.56
CA GLY A 476 -10.45 33.36 -35.03
C GLY A 476 -10.27 33.08 -33.54
N GLY A 477 -9.02 33.12 -33.09
CA GLY A 477 -8.62 32.76 -31.74
C GLY A 477 -8.42 31.27 -31.53
N ARG A 478 -8.02 30.89 -30.32
CA ARG A 478 -7.59 29.55 -29.95
C ARG A 478 -8.41 29.01 -28.75
N MET A 479 -8.61 27.71 -28.72
CA MET A 479 -9.24 27.00 -27.63
C MET A 479 -8.31 25.92 -27.11
N ILE A 480 -8.06 25.91 -25.81
CA ILE A 480 -7.28 24.84 -25.17
C ILE A 480 -8.21 23.78 -24.64
N ILE A 481 -7.92 22.52 -24.95
CA ILE A 481 -8.71 21.36 -24.56
C ILE A 481 -7.83 20.40 -23.75
N ASP A 482 -8.36 19.94 -22.62
CA ASP A 482 -7.74 18.93 -21.75
C ASP A 482 -8.67 17.73 -21.61
N TYR A 483 -8.16 16.54 -21.94
CA TYR A 483 -8.95 15.31 -21.92
C TYR A 483 -9.07 14.76 -20.50
N LYS A 484 -10.29 14.49 -20.07
CA LYS A 484 -10.58 13.91 -18.75
C LYS A 484 -11.39 12.62 -18.85
N THR A 485 -10.92 11.57 -18.19
CA THR A 485 -11.67 10.30 -18.00
C THR A 485 -12.37 10.26 -16.63
N GLY A 486 -12.05 11.21 -15.75
CA GLY A 486 -12.67 11.40 -14.45
C GLY A 486 -13.73 12.50 -14.45
N ARG A 487 -14.17 12.91 -13.27
CA ARG A 487 -15.09 14.04 -13.11
C ARG A 487 -14.39 15.36 -13.37
N ALA A 488 -15.07 16.28 -14.03
CA ALA A 488 -14.63 17.64 -14.27
C ALA A 488 -15.84 18.59 -14.23
N ALA A 489 -15.63 19.79 -13.73
CA ALA A 489 -16.67 20.81 -13.65
C ALA A 489 -16.09 22.22 -13.80
N LEU A 490 -16.87 23.21 -14.27
CA LEU A 490 -16.44 24.59 -14.38
C LEU A 490 -16.02 25.19 -13.01
N GLY A 491 -16.69 24.76 -11.93
CA GLY A 491 -16.35 25.15 -10.57
C GLY A 491 -14.92 24.77 -10.14
N ASP A 492 -14.29 23.83 -10.81
CA ASP A 492 -12.90 23.41 -10.52
C ASP A 492 -11.88 24.50 -10.86
N TRP A 493 -12.24 25.50 -11.66
CA TRP A 493 -11.41 26.66 -12.01
C TRP A 493 -11.66 27.88 -11.13
N ALA A 494 -12.66 27.84 -10.26
CA ALA A 494 -13.13 28.98 -9.49
C ALA A 494 -12.45 29.11 -8.12
N GLY A 495 -12.56 30.33 -7.56
CA GLY A 495 -12.11 30.66 -6.20
C GLY A 495 -10.62 30.92 -6.07
N GLU A 496 -10.19 31.22 -4.84
CA GLU A 496 -8.79 31.52 -4.52
C GLU A 496 -7.88 30.28 -4.53
N ARG A 497 -8.49 29.10 -4.46
CA ARG A 497 -7.79 27.80 -4.46
C ARG A 497 -8.50 26.83 -5.43
N PRO A 498 -8.31 26.99 -6.76
CA PRO A 498 -8.97 26.19 -7.79
C PRO A 498 -8.59 24.71 -7.69
N ALA A 499 -9.55 23.81 -7.96
CA ALA A 499 -9.32 22.38 -7.90
C ALA A 499 -8.49 21.86 -9.09
N ALA A 500 -8.65 22.47 -10.26
CA ALA A 500 -7.95 22.11 -11.50
C ALA A 500 -7.32 23.35 -12.17
N PRO A 501 -6.23 23.90 -11.62
CA PRO A 501 -5.59 25.13 -12.11
C PRO A 501 -4.86 24.97 -13.46
N GLN A 502 -4.78 23.77 -14.01
CA GLN A 502 -4.01 23.45 -15.22
C GLN A 502 -4.48 24.26 -16.45
N LEU A 503 -5.75 24.18 -16.80
CA LEU A 503 -6.29 24.94 -17.93
C LEU A 503 -6.24 26.46 -17.73
N PRO A 504 -6.61 27.02 -16.55
CA PRO A 504 -6.37 28.42 -16.23
C PRO A 504 -4.91 28.84 -16.41
N LEU A 505 -3.92 28.03 -15.98
CA LEU A 505 -2.50 28.31 -16.18
C LEU A 505 -2.16 28.44 -17.66
N TYR A 506 -2.61 27.51 -18.47
CA TYR A 506 -2.35 27.53 -19.90
C TYR A 506 -3.00 28.75 -20.57
N ALA A 507 -4.24 29.08 -20.20
CA ALA A 507 -4.97 30.20 -20.74
C ALA A 507 -4.23 31.52 -20.48
N VAL A 508 -3.74 31.76 -19.26
CA VAL A 508 -3.03 33.03 -18.92
C VAL A 508 -1.61 33.10 -19.44
N SER A 509 -1.06 31.99 -19.92
CA SER A 509 0.32 31.91 -20.43
C SER A 509 0.42 31.95 -21.96
N GLU A 510 -0.69 31.82 -22.66
CA GLU A 510 -0.78 31.79 -24.12
C GLU A 510 -1.49 33.02 -24.65
N GLU A 511 -1.15 33.40 -25.89
CA GLU A 511 -1.80 34.50 -26.57
C GLU A 511 -3.05 34.06 -27.34
N ASN A 512 -3.99 35.00 -27.48
CA ASN A 512 -5.19 34.82 -28.31
C ASN A 512 -6.09 33.63 -27.91
N ILE A 513 -6.12 33.30 -26.63
CA ILE A 513 -7.02 32.26 -26.11
C ILE A 513 -8.41 32.85 -25.90
N ARG A 514 -9.41 32.28 -26.59
CA ARG A 514 -10.83 32.63 -26.46
C ARG A 514 -11.64 31.67 -25.62
N ALA A 515 -11.17 30.41 -25.44
CA ALA A 515 -11.85 29.44 -24.62
C ALA A 515 -10.90 28.39 -24.04
N ILE A 516 -11.31 27.80 -22.94
CA ILE A 516 -10.74 26.56 -22.39
C ILE A 516 -11.85 25.56 -22.12
N ALA A 517 -11.56 24.27 -22.29
CA ALA A 517 -12.55 23.22 -22.01
C ALA A 517 -11.92 21.91 -21.54
N PHE A 518 -12.64 21.24 -20.67
CA PHE A 518 -12.46 19.81 -20.44
C PHE A 518 -13.23 19.02 -21.51
N ALA A 519 -12.54 18.11 -22.16
CA ALA A 519 -13.16 17.07 -22.97
C ALA A 519 -13.41 15.86 -22.07
N LEU A 520 -14.64 15.70 -21.58
CA LEU A 520 -15.01 14.57 -20.75
C LEU A 520 -15.25 13.34 -21.63
N VAL A 521 -14.28 12.42 -21.66
CA VAL A 521 -14.31 11.19 -22.45
C VAL A 521 -14.61 10.01 -21.54
N ARG A 522 -15.91 9.82 -21.30
CA ARG A 522 -16.41 8.84 -20.35
C ARG A 522 -17.67 8.18 -20.89
N PRO A 523 -17.80 6.83 -20.84
CA PRO A 523 -18.96 6.13 -21.41
C PRO A 523 -20.28 6.68 -20.89
N GLY A 524 -21.18 7.07 -21.78
CA GLY A 524 -22.50 7.62 -21.45
C GLY A 524 -22.50 9.06 -20.90
N GLU A 525 -21.34 9.71 -20.77
CA GLU A 525 -21.20 11.08 -20.26
C GLU A 525 -20.25 11.91 -21.15
N MET A 526 -20.23 11.64 -22.47
CA MET A 526 -19.38 12.37 -23.41
C MET A 526 -19.83 13.82 -23.57
N GLN A 527 -19.00 14.79 -23.20
CA GLN A 527 -19.35 16.21 -23.32
C GLN A 527 -18.13 17.12 -23.29
N LEU A 528 -18.28 18.31 -23.86
CA LEU A 528 -17.33 19.39 -23.74
C LEU A 528 -17.81 20.34 -22.63
N ILE A 529 -17.01 20.50 -21.58
CA ILE A 529 -17.31 21.40 -20.44
C ILE A 529 -16.32 22.56 -20.51
N GLY A 530 -16.75 23.71 -21.00
CA GLY A 530 -15.85 24.82 -21.24
C GLY A 530 -16.43 26.18 -20.90
N GLN A 531 -15.53 27.18 -20.90
CA GLN A 531 -15.85 28.59 -20.72
C GLN A 531 -15.02 29.43 -21.67
N GLY A 532 -15.60 30.51 -22.20
CA GLY A 532 -14.90 31.36 -23.17
C GLY A 532 -15.66 32.63 -23.57
N ASP A 533 -15.10 33.34 -24.55
CA ASP A 533 -15.64 34.58 -25.10
C ASP A 533 -16.27 34.30 -26.48
N GLY A 534 -17.60 34.26 -26.54
CA GLY A 534 -18.35 34.13 -27.78
C GLY A 534 -18.05 32.83 -28.58
N VAL A 535 -17.61 31.77 -27.92
CA VAL A 535 -17.30 30.48 -28.56
C VAL A 535 -18.49 29.53 -28.38
N GLU A 536 -19.03 29.05 -29.49
CA GLU A 536 -20.14 28.12 -29.50
C GLU A 536 -19.76 26.79 -28.84
N GLY A 537 -20.67 26.23 -28.04
CA GLY A 537 -20.47 24.96 -27.33
C GLY A 537 -19.80 25.08 -25.96
N VAL A 538 -19.43 26.29 -25.52
CA VAL A 538 -18.92 26.56 -24.18
C VAL A 538 -19.73 27.68 -23.52
N LYS A 539 -19.70 27.75 -22.17
CA LYS A 539 -20.40 28.81 -21.43
C LYS A 539 -19.66 30.14 -21.56
N PRO A 540 -20.38 31.28 -21.59
CA PRO A 540 -19.73 32.60 -21.51
C PRO A 540 -19.01 32.75 -20.17
N ALA A 541 -17.93 33.52 -20.17
CA ALA A 541 -17.21 33.88 -18.95
C ALA A 541 -17.98 34.96 -18.16
N GLU A 542 -17.88 34.91 -16.85
CA GLU A 542 -18.53 35.87 -15.94
C GLU A 542 -17.47 36.58 -15.07
N PRO A 543 -17.47 37.93 -15.01
CA PRO A 543 -18.34 38.87 -15.75
C PRO A 543 -18.02 38.97 -17.24
N ASP A 544 -16.77 38.75 -17.63
CA ASP A 544 -16.24 38.73 -18.99
C ASP A 544 -14.92 37.91 -19.03
N TRP A 545 -14.44 37.59 -20.22
CA TRP A 545 -13.26 36.78 -20.41
C TRP A 545 -11.97 37.43 -19.90
N ALA A 546 -11.80 38.73 -20.11
CA ALA A 546 -10.62 39.48 -19.68
C ALA A 546 -10.52 39.54 -18.15
N GLY A 547 -11.64 39.78 -17.48
CA GLY A 547 -11.74 39.75 -16.02
C GLY A 547 -11.47 38.36 -15.45
N GLN A 548 -11.99 37.31 -16.09
CA GLN A 548 -11.73 35.93 -15.71
C GLN A 548 -10.23 35.58 -15.80
N MET A 549 -9.58 35.94 -16.92
CA MET A 549 -8.14 35.75 -17.16
C MET A 549 -7.28 36.52 -16.13
N ALA A 550 -7.64 37.76 -15.81
CA ALA A 550 -6.97 38.56 -14.79
C ALA A 550 -7.12 37.92 -13.39
N GLY A 551 -8.30 37.41 -13.07
CA GLY A 551 -8.57 36.69 -11.83
C GLY A 551 -7.70 35.41 -11.69
N TRP A 552 -7.67 34.59 -12.72
CA TRP A 552 -6.80 33.40 -12.73
C TRP A 552 -5.34 33.77 -12.61
N ARG A 553 -4.83 34.76 -13.36
CA ARG A 553 -3.46 35.19 -13.26
C ARG A 553 -3.09 35.56 -11.82
N LYS A 554 -3.93 36.37 -11.15
CA LYS A 554 -3.71 36.76 -9.75
C LYS A 554 -3.62 35.54 -8.81
N VAL A 555 -4.57 34.62 -8.92
CA VAL A 555 -4.65 33.42 -8.05
C VAL A 555 -3.45 32.48 -8.28
N LEU A 556 -3.13 32.20 -9.53
CA LEU A 556 -2.02 31.31 -9.91
C LEU A 556 -0.65 31.90 -9.53
N THR A 557 -0.47 33.21 -9.69
CA THR A 557 0.73 33.93 -9.23
C THR A 557 0.91 33.76 -7.73
N LYS A 558 -0.16 33.98 -6.95
CA LYS A 558 -0.11 33.81 -5.50
C LYS A 558 0.24 32.36 -5.09
N LEU A 559 -0.37 31.36 -5.69
CA LEU A 559 -0.04 29.95 -5.41
C LEU A 559 1.43 29.62 -5.72
N ALA A 560 1.97 30.17 -6.81
CA ALA A 560 3.36 29.99 -7.20
C ALA A 560 4.32 30.70 -6.24
N GLU A 561 4.00 31.95 -5.83
CA GLU A 561 4.74 32.70 -4.82
C GLU A 561 4.78 31.99 -3.48
N ASP A 562 3.63 31.50 -2.99
CA ASP A 562 3.50 30.77 -1.74
C ASP A 562 4.38 29.49 -1.76
N PHE A 563 4.35 28.72 -2.85
CA PHE A 563 5.21 27.55 -3.00
C PHE A 563 6.70 27.90 -3.06
N ARG A 564 7.07 28.96 -3.83
CA ARG A 564 8.45 29.45 -3.94
C ARG A 564 8.97 29.93 -2.59
N ALA A 565 8.14 30.64 -1.83
CA ALA A 565 8.48 31.11 -0.49
C ALA A 565 8.59 29.98 0.55
N GLY A 566 8.20 28.74 0.20
CA GLY A 566 8.28 27.59 1.09
C GLY A 566 7.05 27.45 2.01
N GLN A 567 5.89 27.99 1.65
CA GLN A 567 4.66 27.75 2.40
C GLN A 567 4.31 26.27 2.34
N ALA A 568 4.38 25.59 3.50
CA ALA A 568 4.18 24.16 3.66
C ALA A 568 3.23 23.82 4.83
N ALA A 569 2.35 24.74 5.21
CA ALA A 569 1.38 24.50 6.27
C ALA A 569 0.40 23.37 5.89
N VAL A 570 -0.01 22.59 6.88
CA VAL A 570 -1.13 21.64 6.74
C VAL A 570 -2.43 22.44 6.72
N ASP A 571 -2.84 22.86 5.55
CA ASP A 571 -4.04 23.67 5.31
C ASP A 571 -4.82 23.12 4.12
N PRO A 572 -5.65 22.08 4.31
CA PRO A 572 -6.46 21.53 3.24
C PRO A 572 -7.55 22.50 2.81
N ARG A 573 -7.69 22.71 1.47
CA ARG A 573 -8.76 23.55 0.90
C ARG A 573 -10.16 23.15 1.36
N ALA A 574 -10.39 21.89 1.60
CA ALA A 574 -11.62 21.32 2.11
C ALA A 574 -11.35 19.98 2.84
N PRO A 575 -12.16 19.58 3.82
CA PRO A 575 -11.98 18.31 4.55
C PRO A 575 -11.82 17.08 3.64
N LYS A 576 -12.52 17.06 2.50
CA LYS A 576 -12.44 15.99 1.51
C LYS A 576 -11.02 15.80 0.93
N VAL A 577 -10.17 16.82 0.93
CA VAL A 577 -8.78 16.69 0.45
C VAL A 577 -7.99 15.71 1.32
N CYS A 578 -8.24 15.72 2.63
CA CYS A 578 -7.56 14.81 3.57
C CYS A 578 -8.03 13.36 3.40
N THR A 579 -9.29 13.09 3.05
CA THR A 579 -9.79 11.72 2.89
C THR A 579 -9.14 10.95 1.73
N THR A 580 -8.61 11.67 0.75
CA THR A 580 -7.90 11.10 -0.41
C THR A 580 -6.40 11.39 -0.40
N CYS A 581 -5.90 11.97 0.68
CA CYS A 581 -4.50 12.31 0.82
C CYS A 581 -3.66 11.06 1.09
N PRO A 582 -2.60 10.79 0.31
CA PRO A 582 -1.73 9.64 0.55
C PRO A 582 -0.82 9.84 1.78
N LEU A 583 -0.85 11.02 2.39
CA LEU A 583 0.03 11.43 3.49
C LEU A 583 -0.69 11.41 4.87
N GLY A 584 -1.86 10.78 4.95
CA GLY A 584 -2.69 10.80 6.17
C GLY A 584 -2.03 10.17 7.42
N MET A 585 -0.88 9.54 7.27
CA MET A 585 -0.07 8.99 8.38
C MET A 585 1.11 9.89 8.77
N LEU A 586 1.34 10.97 8.07
CA LEU A 586 2.33 12.02 8.39
C LEU A 586 1.64 13.20 9.07
#